data_bb928dbb6a13256faf227bc469478e85
#
_entry.id   bb928dbb6a13256faf227bc469478e85
#
_cell.length_a   1.000
_cell.length_b   1.000
_cell.length_c   1.000
_cell.angle_alpha   90.00
_cell.angle_beta   90.00
_cell.angle_gamma   90.00
#
_symmetry.space_group_name_H-M   'P 1'
#
loop_
_entity.id
_entity.type
_entity.pdbx_description
1 polymer ?
#
loop_
_entity_poly.entity_id
_entity_poly.type
_entity_poly.pdbx_seq_one_letter_code
_entity_poly.pdbx_strand_id
1 'polypeptide(L)'
;ILVWLFDVYLWKMKLVQSMIKMPNLDGTYKGKLTRQNDGKSELQERDITLTVSQTWLTMSLVFEGERSQSTAKMILMSVQDPKHIVLNWIYDCKDYTGLEDENLYGEGTTELKLRLSNGKRKLQGHYYSSKLRHGHLDLEQIS
;
A
#
# COMPACT_ATOMS: atom_id res chain seq x y z
N ILE A 1 -17.57 -20.57 -13.44
CA ILE A 1 -17.89 -19.31 -14.13
C ILE A 1 -18.51 -18.31 -13.16
N LEU A 2 -19.54 -18.64 -12.40
CA LEU A 2 -20.20 -17.72 -11.44
C LEU A 2 -19.25 -17.23 -10.33
N VAL A 3 -18.43 -18.12 -9.76
CA VAL A 3 -17.47 -17.77 -8.71
C VAL A 3 -16.43 -16.79 -9.25
N TRP A 4 -15.90 -17.01 -10.44
CA TRP A 4 -14.97 -16.10 -11.08
C TRP A 4 -15.60 -14.75 -11.39
N LEU A 5 -16.83 -14.74 -11.92
CA LEU A 5 -17.56 -13.50 -12.21
C LEU A 5 -17.80 -12.68 -10.93
N PHE A 6 -18.13 -13.35 -9.82
CA PHE A 6 -18.28 -12.70 -8.53
C PHE A 6 -16.92 -12.15 -8.03
N ASP A 7 -15.87 -12.97 -8.06
CA ASP A 7 -14.55 -12.60 -7.56
C ASP A 7 -13.95 -11.38 -8.27
N VAL A 8 -14.16 -11.25 -9.55
CA VAL A 8 -13.55 -10.17 -10.35
C VAL A 8 -14.42 -8.93 -10.45
N TYR A 9 -15.74 -9.11 -10.64
CA TYR A 9 -16.63 -8.01 -11.01
C TYR A 9 -17.78 -7.74 -10.03
N LEU A 10 -18.57 -8.76 -9.67
CA LEU A 10 -19.84 -8.53 -8.99
C LEU A 10 -19.67 -7.94 -7.59
N TRP A 11 -18.65 -8.33 -6.87
CA TRP A 11 -18.38 -7.81 -5.53
C TRP A 11 -18.04 -6.31 -5.52
N LYS A 12 -17.58 -5.75 -6.65
CA LYS A 12 -17.26 -4.31 -6.79
C LYS A 12 -18.52 -3.45 -7.01
N MET A 13 -19.66 -4.04 -7.30
CA MET A 13 -20.91 -3.31 -7.48
C MET A 13 -21.37 -2.66 -6.16
N LYS A 14 -21.85 -1.40 -6.24
CA LYS A 14 -22.25 -0.63 -5.04
C LYS A 14 -23.29 -1.36 -4.19
N LEU A 15 -24.24 -2.06 -4.80
CA LEU A 15 -25.25 -2.84 -4.09
C LEU A 15 -24.62 -3.97 -3.29
N VAL A 16 -23.71 -4.72 -3.90
CA VAL A 16 -23.01 -5.84 -3.25
C VAL A 16 -22.08 -5.31 -2.17
N GLN A 17 -21.35 -4.22 -2.44
CA GLN A 17 -20.47 -3.55 -1.46
C GLN A 17 -21.21 -3.10 -0.19
N SER A 18 -22.47 -2.66 -0.31
CA SER A 18 -23.28 -2.28 0.85
C SER A 18 -23.66 -3.47 1.73
N MET A 19 -23.72 -4.67 1.17
CA MET A 19 -24.04 -5.91 1.88
C MET A 19 -22.81 -6.57 2.52
N ILE A 20 -21.66 -6.47 1.84
CA ILE A 20 -20.43 -7.13 2.22
C ILE A 20 -19.46 -6.11 2.79
N LYS A 21 -19.38 -5.76 3.92
CA LYS A 21 -18.52 -4.73 4.56
C LYS A 21 -17.04 -4.72 4.13
N MET A 22 -16.70 -5.26 2.96
CA MET A 22 -15.35 -5.30 2.40
C MET A 22 -15.13 -4.10 1.46
N PRO A 23 -14.19 -3.21 1.77
CA PRO A 23 -13.91 -2.06 0.94
C PRO A 23 -13.20 -2.48 -0.36
N ASN A 24 -13.57 -1.86 -1.47
CA ASN A 24 -12.82 -1.96 -2.70
C ASN A 24 -11.72 -0.90 -2.70
N LEU A 25 -10.47 -1.32 -2.57
CA LEU A 25 -9.29 -0.45 -2.58
C LEU A 25 -8.53 -0.48 -3.91
N ASP A 26 -9.07 -1.24 -4.89
CA ASP A 26 -8.47 -1.38 -6.21
C ASP A 26 -8.16 0.00 -6.84
N GLY A 27 -6.98 0.15 -7.42
CA GLY A 27 -6.59 1.39 -8.06
C GLY A 27 -5.14 1.79 -7.81
N THR A 28 -4.81 2.98 -8.30
CA THR A 28 -3.49 3.58 -8.17
C THR A 28 -3.52 4.77 -7.22
N TYR A 29 -2.58 4.79 -6.32
CA TYR A 29 -2.39 5.86 -5.34
C TYR A 29 -1.01 6.47 -5.55
N LYS A 30 -0.95 7.80 -5.57
CA LYS A 30 0.31 8.54 -5.65
C LYS A 30 0.46 9.48 -4.45
N GLY A 31 1.69 9.68 -4.05
CA GLY A 31 1.99 10.59 -2.97
C GLY A 31 3.44 10.59 -2.58
N LYS A 32 3.68 10.91 -1.33
CA LYS A 32 5.01 11.11 -0.80
C LYS A 32 5.35 10.14 0.32
N LEU A 33 6.58 9.69 0.28
CA LEU A 33 7.23 8.95 1.35
C LEU A 33 8.22 9.90 2.01
N THR A 34 8.00 10.19 3.28
CA THR A 34 8.95 10.93 4.11
C THR A 34 9.78 9.93 4.90
N ARG A 35 11.07 9.93 4.66
CA ARG A 35 12.00 8.96 5.24
C ARG A 35 12.86 9.62 6.28
N GLN A 36 13.03 8.94 7.41
CA GLN A 36 14.02 9.23 8.43
C GLN A 36 15.00 8.06 8.52
N ASN A 37 16.28 8.35 8.43
CA ASN A 37 17.34 7.39 8.72
C ASN A 37 17.79 7.59 10.17
N ASP A 38 17.98 6.49 10.90
CA ASP A 38 18.54 6.58 12.26
C ASP A 38 19.91 7.26 12.21
N GLY A 39 20.07 8.29 13.03
CA GLY A 39 21.30 9.08 13.16
C GLY A 39 21.46 10.25 12.18
N LYS A 40 20.48 10.52 11.30
CA LYS A 40 20.46 11.72 10.45
C LYS A 40 19.26 12.58 10.76
N SER A 41 19.49 13.89 10.95
CA SER A 41 18.43 14.85 11.23
C SER A 41 17.63 15.29 9.99
N GLU A 42 18.04 14.90 8.78
CA GLU A 42 17.39 15.30 7.54
C GLU A 42 16.30 14.32 7.14
N LEU A 43 15.09 14.85 6.99
CA LEU A 43 13.97 14.16 6.40
C LEU A 43 14.12 14.17 4.87
N GLN A 44 14.04 13.00 4.26
CA GLN A 44 14.05 12.87 2.79
C GLN A 44 12.64 12.59 2.30
N GLU A 45 12.13 13.43 1.43
CA GLU A 45 10.88 13.19 0.70
C GLU A 45 11.17 12.54 -0.65
N ARG A 46 10.34 11.57 -1.01
CA ARG A 46 10.37 10.90 -2.33
C ARG A 46 8.96 10.68 -2.83
N ASP A 47 8.81 10.84 -4.13
CA ASP A 47 7.56 10.49 -4.80
C ASP A 47 7.45 8.97 -4.93
N ILE A 48 6.26 8.46 -4.64
CA ILE A 48 5.96 7.03 -4.72
C ILE A 48 4.59 6.78 -5.32
N THR A 49 4.46 5.62 -5.92
CA THR A 49 3.22 5.08 -6.46
C THR A 49 2.92 3.75 -5.80
N LEU A 50 1.71 3.59 -5.29
CA LEU A 50 1.17 2.32 -4.81
C LEU A 50 0.09 1.85 -5.78
N THR A 51 0.27 0.68 -6.34
CA THR A 51 -0.76 -0.01 -7.11
C THR A 51 -1.39 -1.10 -6.28
N VAL A 52 -2.70 -1.01 -6.10
CA VAL A 52 -3.53 -2.01 -5.43
C VAL A 52 -4.32 -2.74 -6.49
N SER A 53 -4.16 -4.05 -6.57
CA SER A 53 -4.98 -4.92 -7.40
C SER A 53 -5.77 -5.84 -6.48
N GLN A 54 -7.08 -5.72 -6.51
CA GLN A 54 -7.96 -6.42 -5.58
C GLN A 54 -9.06 -7.16 -6.33
N THR A 55 -9.18 -8.45 -6.03
CA THR A 55 -10.38 -9.25 -6.29
C THR A 55 -11.07 -9.53 -4.96
N TRP A 56 -12.16 -10.27 -4.97
CA TRP A 56 -12.80 -10.72 -3.73
C TRP A 56 -11.91 -11.63 -2.89
N LEU A 57 -11.16 -12.53 -3.55
CA LEU A 57 -10.33 -13.55 -2.91
C LEU A 57 -8.88 -13.14 -2.73
N THR A 58 -8.38 -12.18 -3.52
CA THR A 58 -6.96 -11.84 -3.55
C THR A 58 -6.71 -10.34 -3.51
N MET A 59 -5.59 -9.97 -2.97
CA MET A 59 -5.08 -8.60 -3.00
C MET A 59 -3.57 -8.63 -3.25
N SER A 60 -3.11 -7.75 -4.12
CA SER A 60 -1.69 -7.49 -4.32
C SER A 60 -1.39 -6.01 -4.18
N LEU A 61 -0.25 -5.70 -3.60
CA LEU A 61 0.25 -4.35 -3.40
C LEU A 61 1.66 -4.25 -4.00
N VAL A 62 1.84 -3.29 -4.88
CA VAL A 62 3.14 -2.99 -5.49
C VAL A 62 3.45 -1.52 -5.26
N PHE A 63 4.56 -1.28 -4.59
CA PHE A 63 5.14 0.04 -4.38
C PHE A 63 6.23 0.31 -5.39
N GLU A 64 6.19 1.46 -6.02
CA GLU A 64 7.21 1.92 -6.97
C GLU A 64 7.71 3.30 -6.55
N GLY A 65 9.01 3.40 -6.31
CA GLY A 65 9.74 4.64 -6.17
C GLY A 65 10.69 4.85 -7.35
N GLU A 66 11.43 5.94 -7.36
CA GLU A 66 12.36 6.27 -8.45
C GLU A 66 13.43 5.19 -8.69
N ARG A 67 13.87 4.50 -7.63
CA ARG A 67 14.98 3.53 -7.67
C ARG A 67 14.69 2.22 -6.98
N SER A 68 13.45 2.01 -6.55
CA SER A 68 13.09 0.83 -5.79
C SER A 68 11.69 0.36 -6.10
N GLN A 69 11.50 -0.94 -6.02
CA GLN A 69 10.20 -1.56 -6.10
C GLN A 69 10.02 -2.49 -4.91
N SER A 70 8.87 -2.43 -4.27
CA SER A 70 8.49 -3.33 -3.18
C SER A 70 7.20 -4.05 -3.51
N THR A 71 7.16 -5.32 -3.20
CA THR A 71 5.98 -6.15 -3.38
C THR A 71 5.56 -6.76 -2.05
N ALA A 72 4.27 -6.71 -1.73
CA ALA A 72 3.76 -7.31 -0.51
C ALA A 72 3.81 -8.84 -0.60
N LYS A 73 4.32 -9.46 0.47
CA LYS A 73 4.30 -10.92 0.68
C LYS A 73 3.05 -11.37 1.43
N MET A 74 2.65 -10.59 2.41
CA MET A 74 1.50 -10.89 3.26
C MET A 74 0.76 -9.58 3.49
N ILE A 75 -0.55 -9.61 3.32
CA ILE A 75 -1.42 -8.46 3.49
C ILE A 75 -2.50 -8.82 4.50
N LEU A 76 -2.68 -7.97 5.50
CA LEU A 76 -3.78 -8.04 6.45
C LEU A 76 -4.61 -6.78 6.35
N MET A 77 -5.88 -6.93 6.04
CA MET A 77 -6.84 -5.84 6.04
C MET A 77 -7.78 -5.99 7.24
N SER A 78 -7.80 -4.97 8.10
CA SER A 78 -8.73 -4.88 9.21
C SER A 78 -9.82 -3.87 8.89
N VAL A 79 -11.06 -4.30 8.94
CA VAL A 79 -12.24 -3.47 8.67
C VAL A 79 -13.10 -3.47 9.92
N GLN A 80 -13.00 -2.41 10.72
CA GLN A 80 -13.88 -2.23 11.89
C GLN A 80 -15.23 -1.67 11.46
N ASP A 81 -15.19 -0.65 10.61
CA ASP A 81 -16.34 -0.05 9.94
C ASP A 81 -15.88 0.59 8.61
N PRO A 82 -16.79 1.09 7.74
CA PRO A 82 -16.43 1.69 6.45
C PRO A 82 -15.49 2.90 6.54
N LYS A 83 -15.32 3.50 7.71
CA LYS A 83 -14.45 4.67 7.94
C LYS A 83 -13.12 4.29 8.61
N HIS A 84 -13.03 3.08 9.18
CA HIS A 84 -11.87 2.60 9.92
C HIS A 84 -11.31 1.33 9.27
N ILE A 85 -10.57 1.53 8.22
CA ILE A 85 -9.91 0.47 7.45
C ILE A 85 -8.41 0.65 7.60
N VAL A 86 -7.75 -0.42 8.02
CA VAL A 86 -6.29 -0.46 8.19
C VAL A 86 -5.73 -1.57 7.34
N LEU A 87 -4.73 -1.23 6.53
CA LEU A 87 -3.93 -2.16 5.76
C LEU A 87 -2.57 -2.33 6.43
N ASN A 88 -2.22 -3.56 6.73
CA ASN A 88 -0.88 -3.94 7.19
C ASN A 88 -0.30 -4.94 6.22
N TRP A 89 0.98 -4.79 5.87
CA TRP A 89 1.65 -5.79 5.05
C TRP A 89 3.14 -5.90 5.36
N ILE A 90 3.67 -7.08 5.05
CA ILE A 90 5.10 -7.35 5.01
C ILE A 90 5.53 -7.30 3.54
N TYR A 91 6.63 -6.65 3.25
CA TYR A 91 7.13 -6.49 1.89
C TYR A 91 8.60 -6.87 1.73
N ASP A 92 8.93 -7.28 0.50
CA ASP A 92 10.30 -7.30 -0.01
C ASP A 92 10.54 -6.06 -0.86
N CYS A 93 11.68 -5.41 -0.67
CA CYS A 93 12.12 -4.29 -1.46
C CYS A 93 13.35 -4.66 -2.28
N LYS A 94 13.30 -4.39 -3.58
CA LYS A 94 14.45 -4.43 -4.48
C LYS A 94 14.87 -3.01 -4.79
N ASP A 95 16.15 -2.72 -4.60
CA ASP A 95 16.75 -1.45 -4.97
C ASP A 95 17.50 -1.61 -6.31
N TYR A 96 17.22 -0.76 -7.29
CA TYR A 96 17.77 -0.82 -8.63
C TYR A 96 18.95 0.15 -8.83
N THR A 97 19.64 0.53 -7.77
CA THR A 97 20.74 1.54 -7.87
C THR A 97 21.95 1.07 -8.66
N GLY A 98 22.00 -0.20 -9.07
CA GLY A 98 23.06 -0.73 -9.96
C GLY A 98 24.46 -0.77 -9.34
N LEU A 99 24.60 -0.40 -8.07
CA LEU A 99 25.82 -0.62 -7.31
C LEU A 99 25.82 -2.07 -6.83
N GLU A 100 26.88 -2.79 -7.07
CA GLU A 100 27.12 -4.19 -6.66
C GLU A 100 27.22 -4.36 -5.14
N ASP A 101 26.33 -3.72 -4.39
CA ASP A 101 26.29 -3.82 -2.94
C ASP A 101 25.34 -4.95 -2.53
N GLU A 102 25.79 -5.82 -1.63
CA GLU A 102 25.05 -6.94 -1.04
C GLU A 102 23.74 -6.51 -0.33
N ASN A 103 23.44 -5.22 -0.32
CA ASN A 103 22.29 -4.57 0.31
C ASN A 103 21.11 -4.25 -0.62
N LEU A 104 21.02 -4.90 -1.78
CA LEU A 104 19.93 -4.68 -2.76
C LEU A 104 18.55 -5.13 -2.27
N TYR A 105 18.50 -5.99 -1.28
CA TYR A 105 17.25 -6.51 -0.73
C TYR A 105 16.99 -5.95 0.67
N GLY A 106 15.76 -5.58 0.91
CA GLY A 106 15.29 -5.19 2.22
C GLY A 106 13.90 -5.78 2.47
N GLU A 107 13.62 -6.08 3.71
CA GLU A 107 12.29 -6.46 4.18
C GLU A 107 11.75 -5.36 5.08
N GLY A 108 10.43 -5.29 5.19
CA GLY A 108 9.82 -4.33 6.09
C GLY A 108 8.35 -4.56 6.29
N THR A 109 7.77 -3.71 7.12
CA THR A 109 6.35 -3.69 7.41
C THR A 109 5.79 -2.31 7.16
N THR A 110 4.54 -2.26 6.74
CA THR A 110 3.82 -1.00 6.54
C THR A 110 2.42 -1.10 7.12
N GLU A 111 1.98 -0.04 7.77
CA GLU A 111 0.60 0.15 8.21
C GLU A 111 0.05 1.43 7.56
N LEU A 112 -1.04 1.32 6.81
CA LEU A 112 -1.77 2.46 6.26
C LEU A 112 -3.22 2.44 6.71
N LYS A 113 -3.73 3.62 7.06
CA LYS A 113 -5.13 3.86 7.40
C LYS A 113 -5.81 4.55 6.22
N LEU A 114 -6.96 4.04 5.82
CA LEU A 114 -7.80 4.68 4.82
C LEU A 114 -8.50 5.88 5.45
N ARG A 115 -8.43 7.01 4.76
CA ARG A 115 -9.19 8.22 5.07
C ARG A 115 -9.92 8.70 3.82
N LEU A 116 -11.14 9.19 4.01
CA LEU A 116 -11.89 9.90 2.98
C LEU A 116 -11.72 11.41 3.20
N SER A 117 -11.16 12.09 2.22
CA SER A 117 -10.99 13.55 2.25
C SER A 117 -11.45 14.13 0.91
N ASN A 118 -12.45 15.04 0.96
CA ASN A 118 -13.02 15.69 -0.23
C ASN A 118 -13.46 14.70 -1.34
N GLY A 119 -14.09 13.58 -0.96
CA GLY A 119 -14.51 12.53 -1.89
C GLY A 119 -13.40 11.65 -2.47
N LYS A 120 -12.16 11.91 -2.11
CA LYS A 120 -11.00 11.11 -2.52
C LYS A 120 -10.53 10.21 -1.38
N ARG A 121 -10.02 9.04 -1.75
CA ARG A 121 -9.41 8.12 -0.81
C ARG A 121 -7.95 8.48 -0.59
N LYS A 122 -7.57 8.56 0.67
CA LYS A 122 -6.18 8.74 1.09
C LYS A 122 -5.74 7.56 1.94
N LEU A 123 -4.51 7.13 1.75
CA LEU A 123 -3.85 6.12 2.55
C LEU A 123 -2.68 6.78 3.28
N GLN A 124 -2.72 6.81 4.59
CA GLN A 124 -1.72 7.46 5.43
C GLN A 124 -1.24 6.52 6.52
N GLY A 125 0.05 6.52 6.78
CA GLY A 125 0.63 5.71 7.86
C GLY A 125 2.14 5.67 7.85
N HIS A 126 2.67 4.56 8.36
CA HIS A 126 4.09 4.41 8.63
C HIS A 126 4.64 3.12 8.03
N TYR A 127 5.93 3.15 7.74
CA TYR A 127 6.67 1.96 7.36
C TYR A 127 7.94 1.80 8.20
N TYR A 128 8.38 0.56 8.34
CA TYR A 128 9.61 0.15 8.99
C TYR A 128 10.34 -0.83 8.10
N SER A 129 11.65 -0.71 8.03
CA SER A 129 12.51 -1.56 7.21
C SER A 129 13.62 -2.19 8.03
N SER A 130 14.02 -3.40 7.65
CA SER A 130 15.17 -4.09 8.21
C SER A 130 16.49 -3.31 8.13
N LYS A 131 16.56 -2.31 7.25
CA LYS A 131 17.72 -1.40 7.10
C LYS A 131 17.68 -0.22 8.09
N LEU A 132 17.00 -0.35 9.21
CA LEU A 132 16.83 0.71 10.22
C LEU A 132 16.27 2.02 9.63
N ARG A 133 15.37 1.90 8.68
CA ARG A 133 14.68 3.02 8.04
C ARG A 133 13.22 2.98 8.43
N HIS A 134 12.72 4.13 8.77
CA HIS A 134 11.30 4.31 9.03
C HIS A 134 10.83 5.63 8.42
N GLY A 135 9.55 5.76 8.26
CA GLY A 135 8.99 6.98 7.72
C GLY A 135 7.48 6.98 7.64
N HIS A 136 6.99 8.04 7.05
CA HIS A 136 5.57 8.30 6.86
C HIS A 136 5.20 8.25 5.39
N LEU A 137 3.99 7.76 5.13
CA LEU A 137 3.40 7.65 3.80
C LEU A 137 2.13 8.48 3.75
N ASP A 138 1.98 9.29 2.72
CA ASP A 138 0.76 10.04 2.43
C ASP A 138 0.43 9.88 0.94
N LEU A 139 -0.61 9.10 0.66
CA LEU A 139 -0.99 8.69 -0.69
C LEU A 139 -2.44 9.08 -0.97
N GLU A 140 -2.71 9.55 -2.17
CA GLU A 140 -4.04 9.87 -2.66
C GLU A 140 -4.38 9.04 -3.89
N GLN A 141 -5.59 8.50 -3.94
CA GLN A 141 -6.07 7.75 -5.09
C GLN A 141 -6.20 8.64 -6.31
N ILE A 142 -5.64 8.19 -7.45
CA ILE A 142 -5.68 8.89 -8.72
C ILE A 142 -6.50 8.16 -9.79
N SER A 143 -6.71 6.87 -9.60
CA SER A 143 -7.52 6.05 -10.51
C SER A 143 -8.13 4.84 -9.80
#